data_23be702cbb5ecd780d9bcb63ced14248
#
_entry.id   23be702cbb5ecd780d9bcb63ced14248
#
_cell.length_a   1.000
_cell.length_b   1.000
_cell.length_c   1.000
_cell.angle_alpha   90.00
_cell.angle_beta   90.00
_cell.angle_gamma   90.00
#
_symmetry.space_group_name_H-M   'P 1'
#
loop_
_entity.id
_entity.type
_entity.pdbx_description
1 polymer ?
#
loop_
_entity_poly.entity_id
_entity_poly.type
_entity_poly.pdbx_seq_one_letter_code
_entity_poly.pdbx_strand_id
1 'polypeptide(L)'
;TDKYLPQALKALMEMLMDSPASPLKKAIQESGYAKDSSITVDEDVLQPTIFLLCKQVKRENIDALAKLIKQELKKIAKQGLDKNLIEAVINKTEFSLRESEYRYYPKGLIYALNSQGLWMHNGNPLDKLAFEPMLKELRKGLKESYFEELLDNALLNNKHCSQITFVPVPGMIQKMEQETAEKLAALKKKMKKKEIAKLIEFNRQLVKWQEEPEKRENLEKIPMLSLKDLNPQAKSYPTEEDTWKGIKLLKHPANTNGIVYFKTYFDLAYAEEEDLPWIELYTQLVEWMNSDNYSYTKRATEIDSNTGGISLDIALFNSYQTPDDILPKIVLRGKAVKDKFGKMMELASDFALKPLFEEPERLKKLLAELKAKSEAMLPFRGHTIAIQRMLKPLSQLYHWTDITHGLGYYHFLCDLVSNMDSGIEEIIEELNWIKKTFFTTHNLLISITADAELITSAVDELGTLVDSISPEAFAPVESHFAVRDFNEGIYAPVQVQF
;
A
#
# COMPACT_ATOMS: atom_id res chain seq x y z
N THR A 1 -16.96 12.55 26.89
CA THR A 1 -16.13 12.33 25.67
C THR A 1 -16.58 11.03 25.04
N ASP A 2 -16.93 11.09 23.78
CA ASP A 2 -17.33 9.92 22.99
C ASP A 2 -16.15 8.92 22.96
N LYS A 3 -16.36 7.74 23.54
CA LYS A 3 -15.34 6.71 23.68
C LYS A 3 -14.79 6.22 22.34
N TYR A 4 -15.62 6.24 21.29
CA TYR A 4 -15.29 5.73 19.96
C TYR A 4 -15.04 6.86 18.94
N LEU A 5 -14.89 8.11 19.41
CA LEU A 5 -14.62 9.26 18.55
C LEU A 5 -13.40 9.05 17.62
N PRO A 6 -12.25 8.53 18.07
CA PRO A 6 -11.11 8.32 17.18
C PRO A 6 -11.42 7.37 16.03
N GLN A 7 -12.13 6.25 16.30
CA GLN A 7 -12.51 5.27 15.29
C GLN A 7 -13.58 5.80 14.34
N ALA A 8 -14.51 6.60 14.85
CA ALA A 8 -15.52 7.27 14.02
C ALA A 8 -14.88 8.33 13.11
N LEU A 9 -13.91 9.10 13.60
CA LEU A 9 -13.11 10.02 12.79
C LEU A 9 -12.33 9.28 11.71
N LYS A 10 -11.72 8.16 12.04
CA LYS A 10 -11.00 7.33 11.08
C LYS A 10 -11.93 6.83 9.99
N ALA A 11 -13.09 6.27 10.36
CA ALA A 11 -14.08 5.80 9.39
C ALA A 11 -14.58 6.95 8.49
N LEU A 12 -14.83 8.14 9.04
CA LEU A 12 -15.19 9.32 8.28
C LEU A 12 -14.08 9.73 7.30
N MET A 13 -12.82 9.71 7.73
CA MET A 13 -11.68 10.09 6.89
C MET A 13 -11.43 9.05 5.77
N GLU A 14 -11.53 7.77 6.05
CA GLU A 14 -11.46 6.71 5.04
C GLU A 14 -12.56 6.89 3.99
N MET A 15 -13.78 7.15 4.40
CA MET A 15 -14.90 7.44 3.51
C MET A 15 -14.64 8.66 2.60
N LEU A 16 -13.99 9.70 3.12
CA LEU A 16 -13.70 10.92 2.36
C LEU A 16 -12.52 10.78 1.40
N MET A 17 -11.53 9.90 1.70
CA MET A 17 -10.22 9.97 1.05
C MET A 17 -9.57 8.61 0.70
N ASP A 18 -10.05 7.45 1.19
CA ASP A 18 -9.28 6.20 1.07
C ASP A 18 -9.48 5.51 -0.29
N SER A 19 -10.69 5.51 -0.82
CA SER A 19 -11.03 4.77 -2.04
C SER A 19 -11.21 5.68 -3.27
N PRO A 20 -11.19 5.10 -4.48
CA PRO A 20 -11.59 5.83 -5.69
C PRO A 20 -13.01 6.41 -5.67
N ALA A 21 -13.89 5.84 -4.83
CA ALA A 21 -15.25 6.33 -4.62
C ALA A 21 -15.32 7.53 -3.67
N SER A 22 -14.25 7.80 -2.94
CA SER A 22 -14.20 8.82 -1.90
C SER A 22 -14.35 10.24 -2.48
N PRO A 23 -15.35 11.01 -2.06
CA PRO A 23 -15.76 12.24 -2.75
C PRO A 23 -14.69 13.34 -2.70
N LEU A 24 -14.01 13.51 -1.57
CA LEU A 24 -12.96 14.53 -1.44
C LEU A 24 -11.71 14.16 -2.22
N LYS A 25 -11.31 12.87 -2.21
CA LYS A 25 -10.20 12.35 -3.01
C LYS A 25 -10.42 12.63 -4.49
N LYS A 26 -11.60 12.29 -4.98
CA LYS A 26 -12.02 12.51 -6.36
C LYS A 26 -11.96 13.99 -6.74
N ALA A 27 -12.52 14.87 -5.91
CA ALA A 27 -12.52 16.31 -6.18
C ALA A 27 -11.10 16.89 -6.25
N ILE A 28 -10.19 16.46 -5.38
CA ILE A 28 -8.78 16.89 -5.41
C ILE A 28 -8.10 16.39 -6.68
N GLN A 29 -8.25 15.13 -7.05
CA GLN A 29 -7.67 14.55 -8.26
C GLN A 29 -8.17 15.25 -9.53
N GLU A 30 -9.49 15.42 -9.66
CA GLU A 30 -10.12 16.06 -10.83
C GLU A 30 -9.69 17.52 -10.99
N SER A 31 -9.41 18.23 -9.89
CA SER A 31 -8.93 19.62 -9.95
C SER A 31 -7.55 19.77 -10.56
N GLY A 32 -6.71 18.74 -10.48
CA GLY A 32 -5.30 18.79 -10.90
C GLY A 32 -4.42 19.74 -10.08
N TYR A 33 -4.90 20.30 -8.95
CA TYR A 33 -4.14 21.21 -8.12
C TYR A 33 -3.05 20.55 -7.30
N ALA A 34 -3.24 19.30 -6.90
CA ALA A 34 -2.24 18.49 -6.23
C ALA A 34 -1.96 17.22 -7.06
N LYS A 35 -0.73 16.73 -7.00
CA LYS A 35 -0.34 15.48 -7.69
C LYS A 35 -0.64 14.24 -6.86
N ASP A 36 -0.62 14.38 -5.53
CA ASP A 36 -1.00 13.32 -4.60
C ASP A 36 -1.67 13.93 -3.38
N SER A 37 -2.58 13.17 -2.77
CA SER A 37 -3.25 13.59 -1.54
C SER A 37 -3.55 12.37 -0.67
N SER A 38 -3.37 12.54 0.64
CA SER A 38 -3.63 11.50 1.64
C SER A 38 -4.20 12.12 2.90
N ILE A 39 -4.93 11.31 3.68
CA ILE A 39 -5.45 11.70 4.98
C ILE A 39 -4.99 10.68 6.02
N THR A 40 -4.69 11.16 7.22
CA THR A 40 -4.30 10.31 8.34
C THR A 40 -4.96 10.84 9.61
N VAL A 41 -5.42 9.93 10.45
CA VAL A 41 -5.90 10.24 11.80
C VAL A 41 -4.89 9.67 12.79
N ASP A 42 -4.26 10.54 13.57
CA ASP A 42 -3.46 10.14 14.71
C ASP A 42 -4.40 9.96 15.91
N GLU A 43 -4.64 8.72 16.28
CA GLU A 43 -5.56 8.33 17.34
C GLU A 43 -4.86 7.94 18.66
N ASP A 44 -3.52 7.91 18.66
CA ASP A 44 -2.71 7.52 19.82
C ASP A 44 -2.25 8.71 20.67
N VAL A 45 -2.85 9.85 20.45
CA VAL A 45 -2.64 11.10 21.20
C VAL A 45 -3.88 11.47 22.02
N LEU A 46 -3.71 12.33 23.04
CA LEU A 46 -4.81 12.72 23.95
C LEU A 46 -6.03 13.31 23.21
N GLN A 47 -5.77 14.07 22.15
CA GLN A 47 -6.80 14.62 21.26
C GLN A 47 -6.51 14.13 19.83
N PRO A 48 -7.37 13.32 19.23
CA PRO A 48 -7.17 12.85 17.85
C PRO A 48 -6.88 13.99 16.90
N THR A 49 -5.88 13.83 16.06
CA THR A 49 -5.47 14.84 15.08
C THR A 49 -5.63 14.32 13.68
N ILE A 50 -6.24 15.12 12.81
CA ILE A 50 -6.46 14.79 11.41
C ILE A 50 -5.43 15.56 10.58
N PHE A 51 -4.68 14.86 9.74
CA PHE A 51 -3.74 15.42 8.78
C PHE A 51 -4.24 15.17 7.37
N LEU A 52 -4.58 16.22 6.64
CA LEU A 52 -4.80 16.17 5.20
C LEU A 52 -3.55 16.71 4.51
N LEU A 53 -2.82 15.84 3.83
CA LEU A 53 -1.58 16.17 3.13
C LEU A 53 -1.82 16.20 1.63
N CYS A 54 -1.46 17.32 0.98
CA CYS A 54 -1.47 17.47 -0.47
C CYS A 54 -0.05 17.74 -0.95
N LYS A 55 0.46 16.96 -1.92
CA LYS A 55 1.85 17.02 -2.38
C LYS A 55 1.94 17.62 -3.77
N GLN A 56 3.11 18.19 -4.05
CA GLN A 56 3.45 18.79 -5.36
C GLN A 56 2.41 19.79 -5.86
N VAL A 57 1.94 20.65 -4.95
CA VAL A 57 1.00 21.73 -5.24
C VAL A 57 1.79 22.93 -5.76
N LYS A 58 1.44 23.45 -6.95
CA LYS A 58 2.02 24.69 -7.46
C LYS A 58 1.66 25.87 -6.56
N ARG A 59 2.58 26.82 -6.37
CA ARG A 59 2.40 27.94 -5.45
C ARG A 59 1.12 28.74 -5.73
N GLU A 60 0.79 28.94 -7.00
CA GLU A 60 -0.42 29.63 -7.43
C GLU A 60 -1.72 28.87 -7.11
N ASN A 61 -1.65 27.57 -6.87
CA ASN A 61 -2.83 26.73 -6.62
C ASN A 61 -3.11 26.50 -5.12
N ILE A 62 -2.24 26.94 -4.21
CA ILE A 62 -2.39 26.65 -2.77
C ILE A 62 -3.72 27.14 -2.22
N ASP A 63 -4.07 28.41 -2.48
CA ASP A 63 -5.30 29.02 -1.98
C ASP A 63 -6.54 28.44 -2.69
N ALA A 64 -6.41 28.14 -3.98
CA ALA A 64 -7.48 27.50 -4.76
C ALA A 64 -7.79 26.10 -4.25
N LEU A 65 -6.75 25.31 -3.93
CA LEU A 65 -6.89 23.97 -3.34
C LEU A 65 -7.54 24.03 -1.95
N ALA A 66 -7.09 24.92 -1.08
CA ALA A 66 -7.68 25.10 0.25
C ALA A 66 -9.16 25.49 0.17
N LYS A 67 -9.52 26.34 -0.80
CA LYS A 67 -10.90 26.73 -1.07
C LYS A 67 -11.72 25.57 -1.62
N LEU A 68 -11.17 24.79 -2.54
CA LEU A 68 -11.81 23.58 -3.09
C LEU A 68 -12.15 22.60 -1.98
N ILE A 69 -11.19 22.25 -1.12
CA ILE A 69 -11.39 21.34 0.00
C ILE A 69 -12.55 21.79 0.89
N LYS A 70 -12.56 23.08 1.29
CA LYS A 70 -13.64 23.63 2.10
C LYS A 70 -15.00 23.62 1.39
N GLN A 71 -15.02 23.87 0.09
CA GLN A 71 -16.26 23.85 -0.70
C GLN A 71 -16.82 22.44 -0.82
N GLU A 72 -15.96 21.45 -1.11
CA GLU A 72 -16.38 20.06 -1.21
C GLU A 72 -16.87 19.51 0.14
N LEU A 73 -16.17 19.79 1.24
CA LEU A 73 -16.65 19.41 2.58
C LEU A 73 -18.02 20.02 2.90
N LYS A 74 -18.24 21.31 2.57
CA LYS A 74 -19.56 21.96 2.74
C LYS A 74 -20.64 21.34 1.85
N LYS A 75 -20.30 20.98 0.63
CA LYS A 75 -21.19 20.31 -0.30
C LYS A 75 -21.60 18.94 0.22
N ILE A 76 -20.63 18.14 0.68
CA ILE A 76 -20.87 16.83 1.28
C ILE A 76 -21.75 16.95 2.53
N ALA A 77 -21.45 17.88 3.44
CA ALA A 77 -22.27 18.12 4.63
C ALA A 77 -23.72 18.52 4.30
N LYS A 78 -23.93 19.30 3.22
CA LYS A 78 -25.27 19.73 2.79
C LYS A 78 -26.05 18.64 2.06
N GLN A 79 -25.38 17.82 1.25
CA GLN A 79 -26.01 16.76 0.45
C GLN A 79 -26.27 15.49 1.26
N GLY A 80 -25.62 15.34 2.41
CA GLY A 80 -25.51 14.11 3.16
C GLY A 80 -24.45 13.18 2.59
N LEU A 81 -23.98 12.24 3.44
CA LEU A 81 -23.04 11.21 3.04
C LEU A 81 -23.77 10.03 2.38
N ASP A 82 -23.13 9.42 1.41
CA ASP A 82 -23.66 8.19 0.81
C ASP A 82 -23.63 7.06 1.86
N LYS A 83 -24.82 6.60 2.26
CA LYS A 83 -24.95 5.55 3.28
C LYS A 83 -24.33 4.23 2.85
N ASN A 84 -24.34 3.91 1.55
CA ASN A 84 -23.71 2.71 1.03
C ASN A 84 -22.19 2.80 1.18
N LEU A 85 -21.61 3.97 0.95
CA LEU A 85 -20.17 4.19 1.13
C LEU A 85 -19.77 4.07 2.61
N ILE A 86 -20.57 4.59 3.53
CA ILE A 86 -20.33 4.44 4.97
C ILE A 86 -20.40 2.96 5.38
N GLU A 87 -21.42 2.25 4.91
CA GLU A 87 -21.58 0.83 5.19
C GLU A 87 -20.41 0.00 4.64
N ALA A 88 -19.94 0.32 3.43
CA ALA A 88 -18.77 -0.31 2.83
C ALA A 88 -17.52 -0.12 3.70
N VAL A 89 -17.25 1.08 4.19
CA VAL A 89 -16.12 1.35 5.10
C VAL A 89 -16.24 0.57 6.41
N ILE A 90 -17.44 0.53 7.01
CA ILE A 90 -17.66 -0.23 8.26
C ILE A 90 -17.45 -1.74 8.01
N ASN A 91 -17.94 -2.28 6.91
CA ASN A 91 -17.77 -3.69 6.55
C ASN A 91 -16.30 -4.04 6.30
N LYS A 92 -15.56 -3.20 5.58
CA LYS A 92 -14.10 -3.32 5.38
C LYS A 92 -13.35 -3.32 6.71
N THR A 93 -13.71 -2.39 7.61
CA THR A 93 -13.11 -2.30 8.95
C THR A 93 -13.42 -3.55 9.76
N GLU A 94 -14.65 -4.04 9.78
CA GLU A 94 -15.04 -5.27 10.47
C GLU A 94 -14.27 -6.47 9.93
N PHE A 95 -14.20 -6.62 8.61
CA PHE A 95 -13.47 -7.71 7.97
C PHE A 95 -11.99 -7.71 8.41
N SER A 96 -11.33 -6.56 8.34
CA SER A 96 -9.93 -6.39 8.77
C SER A 96 -9.72 -6.75 10.25
N LEU A 97 -10.62 -6.33 11.14
CA LEU A 97 -10.54 -6.62 12.57
C LEU A 97 -10.77 -8.10 12.88
N ARG A 98 -11.70 -8.78 12.19
CA ARG A 98 -11.95 -10.22 12.36
C ARG A 98 -10.82 -11.08 11.84
N GLU A 99 -10.25 -10.74 10.69
CA GLU A 99 -9.13 -11.45 10.10
C GLU A 99 -7.85 -11.25 10.91
N SER A 100 -7.62 -10.03 11.40
CA SER A 100 -6.43 -9.62 12.19
C SER A 100 -5.12 -10.06 11.54
N GLU A 101 -4.99 -9.84 10.22
CA GLU A 101 -3.80 -10.14 9.45
C GLU A 101 -2.85 -8.94 9.47
N TYR A 102 -1.70 -9.09 10.10
CA TYR A 102 -0.69 -8.03 10.27
C TYR A 102 0.60 -8.31 9.51
N ARG A 103 0.56 -9.21 8.53
CA ARG A 103 1.69 -9.59 7.67
C ARG A 103 2.95 -9.97 8.46
N TYR A 104 3.90 -9.05 8.58
CA TYR A 104 5.21 -9.29 9.20
C TYR A 104 5.22 -9.12 10.72
N TYR A 105 4.16 -8.60 11.30
CA TYR A 105 4.13 -8.30 12.74
C TYR A 105 3.38 -9.38 13.52
N PRO A 106 3.94 -9.89 14.63
CA PRO A 106 3.22 -10.77 15.53
C PRO A 106 1.93 -10.10 16.05
N LYS A 107 0.81 -10.82 16.03
CA LYS A 107 -0.50 -10.29 16.51
C LYS A 107 -0.40 -9.69 17.91
N GLY A 108 0.31 -10.36 18.83
CA GLY A 108 0.50 -9.88 20.21
C GLY A 108 1.20 -8.53 20.28
N LEU A 109 2.18 -8.27 19.41
CA LEU A 109 2.84 -6.96 19.33
C LEU A 109 1.86 -5.86 18.92
N ILE A 110 1.06 -6.09 17.88
CA ILE A 110 0.07 -5.11 17.42
C ILE A 110 -0.99 -4.86 18.50
N TYR A 111 -1.47 -5.90 19.16
CA TYR A 111 -2.42 -5.76 20.27
C TYR A 111 -1.82 -4.95 21.44
N ALA A 112 -0.55 -5.19 21.77
CA ALA A 112 0.14 -4.43 22.81
C ALA A 112 0.28 -2.95 22.42
N LEU A 113 0.70 -2.65 21.18
CA LEU A 113 0.81 -1.28 20.68
C LEU A 113 -0.54 -0.56 20.67
N ASN A 114 -1.59 -1.20 20.19
CA ASN A 114 -2.94 -0.63 20.19
C ASN A 114 -3.46 -0.35 21.58
N SER A 115 -3.17 -1.23 22.55
CA SER A 115 -3.54 -1.05 23.95
C SER A 115 -2.75 0.07 24.62
N GLN A 116 -1.47 0.24 24.28
CA GLN A 116 -0.57 1.21 24.86
C GLN A 116 -1.04 2.65 24.60
N GLY A 117 -1.51 2.97 23.39
CA GLY A 117 -2.00 4.30 23.04
C GLY A 117 -3.08 4.81 24.00
N LEU A 118 -4.07 3.95 24.30
CA LEU A 118 -5.12 4.30 25.28
C LEU A 118 -4.58 4.35 26.73
N TRP A 119 -3.75 3.39 27.09
CA TRP A 119 -3.20 3.30 28.44
C TRP A 119 -2.36 4.52 28.82
N MET A 120 -1.56 5.02 27.91
CA MET A 120 -0.74 6.23 28.12
C MET A 120 -1.58 7.48 28.43
N HIS A 121 -2.84 7.49 28.04
CA HIS A 121 -3.78 8.59 28.26
C HIS A 121 -4.86 8.26 29.31
N ASN A 122 -4.60 7.32 30.21
CA ASN A 122 -5.50 6.87 31.28
C ASN A 122 -6.80 6.21 30.76
N GLY A 123 -6.84 5.75 29.53
CA GLY A 123 -7.94 4.94 28.99
C GLY A 123 -7.79 3.46 29.38
N ASN A 124 -8.87 2.69 29.19
CA ASN A 124 -8.80 1.25 29.38
C ASN A 124 -8.07 0.59 28.20
N PRO A 125 -6.93 -0.09 28.41
CA PRO A 125 -6.14 -0.70 27.33
C PRO A 125 -6.91 -1.76 26.52
N LEU A 126 -7.94 -2.38 27.08
CA LEU A 126 -8.72 -3.42 26.41
C LEU A 126 -9.79 -2.86 25.45
N ASP A 127 -10.09 -1.58 25.52
CA ASP A 127 -11.17 -0.99 24.70
C ASP A 127 -10.91 -1.02 23.20
N LYS A 128 -9.65 -0.96 22.76
CA LYS A 128 -9.27 -1.11 21.35
C LYS A 128 -9.31 -2.58 20.86
N LEU A 129 -9.27 -3.54 21.79
CA LEU A 129 -9.31 -4.96 21.45
C LEU A 129 -10.76 -5.47 21.33
N ALA A 130 -11.69 -4.88 22.07
CA ALA A 130 -13.11 -5.23 22.03
C ALA A 130 -13.83 -4.41 20.95
N PHE A 131 -13.72 -4.82 19.69
CA PHE A 131 -14.19 -4.05 18.55
C PHE A 131 -15.70 -4.17 18.25
N GLU A 132 -16.39 -5.24 18.70
CA GLU A 132 -17.83 -5.39 18.45
C GLU A 132 -18.69 -4.23 18.98
N PRO A 133 -18.49 -3.73 20.22
CA PRO A 133 -19.24 -2.55 20.68
C PRO A 133 -19.01 -1.31 19.82
N MET A 134 -17.78 -1.10 19.35
CA MET A 134 -17.43 0.00 18.46
C MET A 134 -18.16 -0.11 17.14
N LEU A 135 -18.14 -1.27 16.49
CA LEU A 135 -18.86 -1.53 15.23
C LEU A 135 -20.37 -1.32 15.37
N LYS A 136 -20.93 -1.72 16.50
CA LYS A 136 -22.36 -1.51 16.82
C LYS A 136 -22.71 -0.02 16.89
N GLU A 137 -21.88 0.80 17.53
CA GLU A 137 -22.10 2.25 17.60
C GLU A 137 -21.89 2.91 16.22
N LEU A 138 -20.90 2.53 15.43
CA LEU A 138 -20.73 3.03 14.06
C LEU A 138 -21.96 2.71 13.19
N ARG A 139 -22.49 1.48 13.26
CA ARG A 139 -23.72 1.09 12.52
C ARG A 139 -24.96 1.81 13.02
N LYS A 140 -25.05 2.15 14.29
CA LYS A 140 -26.11 3.00 14.84
C LYS A 140 -25.99 4.40 14.25
N GLY A 141 -24.80 4.96 14.17
CA GLY A 141 -24.52 6.25 13.56
C GLY A 141 -24.97 6.36 12.09
N LEU A 142 -24.99 5.22 11.33
CA LEU A 142 -25.55 5.18 9.97
C LEU A 142 -27.04 5.52 9.88
N LYS A 143 -27.80 5.20 10.91
CA LYS A 143 -29.25 5.44 10.95
C LYS A 143 -29.59 6.85 11.44
N GLU A 144 -28.64 7.50 12.06
CA GLU A 144 -28.69 8.85 12.60
C GLU A 144 -27.80 9.77 11.73
N SER A 145 -27.83 11.09 11.93
CA SER A 145 -26.95 12.03 11.20
C SER A 145 -25.57 12.18 11.87
N TYR A 146 -25.07 11.11 12.51
CA TYR A 146 -23.86 11.17 13.34
C TYR A 146 -22.61 11.52 12.54
N PHE A 147 -22.43 10.95 11.35
CA PHE A 147 -21.24 11.21 10.53
C PHE A 147 -21.28 12.60 9.89
N GLU A 148 -22.48 13.11 9.54
CA GLU A 148 -22.66 14.47 9.07
C GLU A 148 -22.36 15.48 10.18
N GLU A 149 -22.87 15.24 11.39
CA GLU A 149 -22.56 16.07 12.57
C GLU A 149 -21.06 16.02 12.91
N LEU A 150 -20.45 14.85 12.80
CA LEU A 150 -19.00 14.68 13.00
C LEU A 150 -18.19 15.46 11.96
N LEU A 151 -18.59 15.41 10.70
CA LEU A 151 -17.98 16.18 9.61
C LEU A 151 -18.06 17.70 9.91
N ASP A 152 -19.23 18.17 10.31
CA ASP A 152 -19.45 19.58 10.62
C ASP A 152 -18.61 20.03 11.82
N ASN A 153 -18.66 19.28 12.93
CA ASN A 153 -17.99 19.63 14.16
C ASN A 153 -16.46 19.47 14.10
N ALA A 154 -15.95 18.39 13.47
CA ALA A 154 -14.54 18.11 13.44
C ALA A 154 -13.76 18.86 12.35
N LEU A 155 -14.38 19.11 11.18
CA LEU A 155 -13.70 19.69 10.02
C LEU A 155 -14.19 21.10 9.66
N LEU A 156 -15.50 21.35 9.60
CA LEU A 156 -16.02 22.61 9.11
C LEU A 156 -16.06 23.71 10.17
N ASN A 157 -16.51 23.39 11.37
CA ASN A 157 -16.66 24.35 12.47
C ASN A 157 -15.52 24.28 13.50
N ASN A 158 -14.57 23.38 13.31
CA ASN A 158 -13.40 23.30 14.19
C ASN A 158 -12.48 24.49 13.98
N LYS A 159 -12.34 25.31 15.02
CA LYS A 159 -11.42 26.47 15.03
C LYS A 159 -9.96 26.05 15.31
N HIS A 160 -9.74 24.85 15.87
CA HIS A 160 -8.43 24.28 16.12
C HIS A 160 -7.89 23.64 14.84
N CYS A 161 -7.60 24.44 13.87
CA CYS A 161 -7.12 24.05 12.54
C CYS A 161 -5.98 24.96 12.11
N SER A 162 -4.96 24.38 11.50
CA SER A 162 -3.86 25.13 10.90
C SER A 162 -3.58 24.63 9.47
N GLN A 163 -3.19 25.55 8.61
CA GLN A 163 -2.66 25.24 7.29
C GLN A 163 -1.17 25.51 7.27
N ILE A 164 -0.38 24.50 6.94
CA ILE A 164 1.07 24.59 6.86
C ILE A 164 1.49 24.32 5.42
N THR A 165 2.33 25.19 4.87
CA THR A 165 2.88 25.01 3.52
C THR A 165 4.39 24.79 3.63
N PHE A 166 4.83 23.63 3.19
CA PHE A 166 6.26 23.33 3.06
C PHE A 166 6.72 23.74 1.67
N VAL A 167 7.62 24.71 1.63
CA VAL A 167 8.20 25.22 0.37
C VAL A 167 9.62 24.68 0.24
N PRO A 168 9.97 24.02 -0.88
CA PRO A 168 11.35 23.59 -1.10
C PRO A 168 12.25 24.82 -1.28
N VAL A 169 13.35 24.86 -0.53
CA VAL A 169 14.35 25.93 -0.61
C VAL A 169 15.69 25.29 -0.96
N PRO A 170 16.12 25.33 -2.23
CA PRO A 170 17.43 24.81 -2.63
C PRO A 170 18.55 25.44 -1.81
N GLY A 171 19.51 24.64 -1.35
CA GLY A 171 20.64 25.11 -0.56
C GLY A 171 20.35 25.40 0.93
N MET A 172 19.13 25.17 1.42
CA MET A 172 18.77 25.42 2.82
C MET A 172 19.59 24.56 3.80
N ILE A 173 19.81 23.30 3.48
CA ILE A 173 20.59 22.38 4.33
C ILE A 173 22.02 22.88 4.44
N GLN A 174 22.68 23.18 3.32
CA GLN A 174 24.06 23.72 3.29
C GLN A 174 24.17 25.01 4.10
N LYS A 175 23.17 25.88 3.98
CA LYS A 175 23.14 27.14 4.78
C LYS A 175 23.02 26.85 6.28
N MET A 176 22.16 25.92 6.68
CA MET A 176 22.00 25.51 8.10
C MET A 176 23.27 24.87 8.64
N GLU A 177 23.95 24.03 7.86
CA GLU A 177 25.22 23.43 8.20
C GLU A 177 26.32 24.48 8.39
N GLN A 178 26.42 25.45 7.47
CA GLN A 178 27.33 26.55 7.58
C GLN A 178 27.06 27.38 8.83
N GLU A 179 25.82 27.82 9.06
CA GLU A 179 25.43 28.55 10.26
C GLU A 179 25.77 27.78 11.55
N THR A 180 25.57 26.46 11.55
CA THR A 180 25.92 25.60 12.67
C THR A 180 27.41 25.52 12.86
N ALA A 181 28.18 25.35 11.80
CA ALA A 181 29.65 25.33 11.84
C ALA A 181 30.21 26.66 12.38
N GLU A 182 29.67 27.77 11.93
CA GLU A 182 30.07 29.13 12.41
C GLU A 182 29.76 29.29 13.91
N LYS A 183 28.55 28.89 14.38
CA LYS A 183 28.18 28.90 15.79
C LYS A 183 29.10 28.03 16.64
N LEU A 184 29.41 26.84 16.19
CA LEU A 184 30.32 25.90 16.89
C LEU A 184 31.74 26.43 16.90
N ALA A 185 32.24 27.02 15.81
CA ALA A 185 33.55 27.67 15.76
C ALA A 185 33.65 28.85 16.72
N ALA A 186 32.60 29.70 16.77
CA ALA A 186 32.54 30.81 17.71
C ALA A 186 32.50 30.36 19.17
N LEU A 187 31.73 29.28 19.46
CA LEU A 187 31.71 28.66 20.79
C LEU A 187 33.09 28.13 21.16
N LYS A 188 33.73 27.36 20.31
CA LYS A 188 35.08 26.79 20.51
C LYS A 188 36.12 27.86 20.81
N LYS A 189 36.06 29.03 20.12
CA LYS A 189 36.98 30.18 20.38
C LYS A 189 36.80 30.75 21.80
N LYS A 190 35.62 30.65 22.40
CA LYS A 190 35.35 31.16 23.76
C LYS A 190 35.68 30.14 24.84
N MET A 191 35.82 28.88 24.51
CA MET A 191 36.12 27.82 25.46
C MET A 191 37.56 27.85 25.93
N LYS A 192 37.75 27.61 27.23
CA LYS A 192 39.07 27.44 27.82
C LYS A 192 39.63 26.06 27.47
N LYS A 193 40.97 25.93 27.40
CA LYS A 193 41.62 24.66 27.13
C LYS A 193 41.12 23.49 28.03
N LYS A 194 40.82 23.80 29.33
CA LYS A 194 40.32 22.86 30.29
C LYS A 194 38.92 22.35 29.94
N GLU A 195 38.07 23.21 29.39
CA GLU A 195 36.71 22.87 28.98
C GLU A 195 36.71 21.98 27.74
N ILE A 196 37.59 22.33 26.78
CA ILE A 196 37.81 21.49 25.57
C ILE A 196 38.32 20.12 25.96
N ALA A 197 39.28 20.04 26.87
CA ALA A 197 39.82 18.75 27.36
C ALA A 197 38.72 17.91 28.04
N LYS A 198 37.86 18.53 28.85
CA LYS A 198 36.72 17.84 29.46
C LYS A 198 35.73 17.32 28.41
N LEU A 199 35.44 18.09 27.37
CA LEU A 199 34.55 17.69 26.29
C LEU A 199 35.12 16.52 25.47
N ILE A 200 36.42 16.55 25.18
CA ILE A 200 37.11 15.45 24.52
C ILE A 200 37.03 14.18 25.37
N GLU A 201 37.30 14.28 26.67
CA GLU A 201 37.22 13.12 27.57
C GLU A 201 35.81 12.58 27.68
N PHE A 202 34.82 13.46 27.81
CA PHE A 202 33.39 13.08 27.79
C PHE A 202 33.00 12.32 26.50
N ASN A 203 33.39 12.84 25.34
CA ASN A 203 33.15 12.16 24.06
C ASN A 203 33.86 10.80 23.98
N ARG A 204 35.12 10.72 24.46
CA ARG A 204 35.82 9.44 24.51
C ARG A 204 35.13 8.42 25.39
N GLN A 205 34.62 8.84 26.56
CA GLN A 205 33.85 7.97 27.44
C GLN A 205 32.51 7.57 26.82
N LEU A 206 31.83 8.48 26.10
CA LEU A 206 30.59 8.17 25.40
C LEU A 206 30.81 7.15 24.30
N VAL A 207 31.82 7.35 23.45
CA VAL A 207 32.18 6.37 22.41
C VAL A 207 32.52 5.01 23.01
N LYS A 208 33.36 5.02 24.06
CA LYS A 208 33.71 3.78 24.78
C LYS A 208 32.45 3.08 25.31
N TRP A 209 31.54 3.81 25.92
CA TRP A 209 30.26 3.26 26.43
C TRP A 209 29.37 2.71 25.31
N GLN A 210 29.33 3.36 24.15
CA GLN A 210 28.56 2.89 22.99
C GLN A 210 29.14 1.64 22.33
N GLU A 211 30.48 1.51 22.32
CA GLU A 211 31.22 0.40 21.69
C GLU A 211 31.51 -0.75 22.65
N GLU A 212 31.45 -0.52 23.98
CA GLU A 212 31.72 -1.54 24.98
C GLU A 212 30.62 -2.60 24.96
N PRO A 213 30.93 -3.89 24.70
CA PRO A 213 29.96 -4.95 24.74
C PRO A 213 29.29 -5.04 26.11
N GLU A 214 27.99 -5.24 26.11
CA GLU A 214 27.24 -5.48 27.35
C GLU A 214 27.78 -6.68 28.09
N LYS A 215 27.81 -6.57 29.44
CA LYS A 215 28.27 -7.67 30.30
C LYS A 215 27.37 -8.89 30.11
N ARG A 216 27.96 -10.07 30.07
CA ARG A 216 27.24 -11.33 29.91
C ARG A 216 26.12 -11.51 30.92
N GLU A 217 26.31 -11.07 32.17
CA GLU A 217 25.28 -11.08 33.23
C GLU A 217 24.06 -10.24 32.89
N ASN A 218 24.21 -9.16 32.11
CA ASN A 218 23.10 -8.33 31.64
C ASN A 218 22.41 -8.97 30.44
N LEU A 219 23.18 -9.55 29.51
CA LEU A 219 22.64 -10.26 28.35
C LEU A 219 21.83 -11.50 28.77
N GLU A 220 22.30 -12.22 29.81
CA GLU A 220 21.58 -13.40 30.34
C GLU A 220 20.25 -13.07 31.03
N LYS A 221 19.98 -11.79 31.35
CA LYS A 221 18.66 -11.33 31.85
C LYS A 221 17.61 -11.19 30.72
N ILE A 222 18.07 -11.08 29.48
CA ILE A 222 17.16 -11.00 28.33
C ILE A 222 16.65 -12.42 28.05
N PRO A 223 15.32 -12.63 27.99
CA PRO A 223 14.78 -13.94 27.61
C PRO A 223 15.25 -14.33 26.20
N MET A 224 16.09 -15.34 26.14
CA MET A 224 16.62 -15.85 24.88
C MET A 224 15.92 -17.15 24.51
N LEU A 225 15.64 -17.32 23.21
CA LEU A 225 15.17 -18.59 22.69
C LEU A 225 16.29 -19.63 22.77
N SER A 226 15.94 -20.81 23.24
CA SER A 226 16.80 -22.00 23.22
C SER A 226 16.41 -22.89 22.04
N LEU A 227 17.26 -23.83 21.67
CA LEU A 227 16.93 -24.81 20.62
C LEU A 227 15.67 -25.63 20.96
N LYS A 228 15.31 -25.77 22.24
CA LYS A 228 14.10 -26.47 22.69
C LYS A 228 12.81 -25.69 22.40
N ASP A 229 12.92 -24.37 22.25
CA ASP A 229 11.78 -23.50 21.93
C ASP A 229 11.47 -23.49 20.43
N LEU A 230 12.38 -24.04 19.61
CA LEU A 230 12.19 -24.16 18.17
C LEU A 230 11.40 -25.44 17.86
N ASN A 231 10.33 -25.30 17.10
CA ASN A 231 9.64 -26.47 16.57
C ASN A 231 10.54 -27.10 15.47
N PRO A 232 11.05 -28.33 15.65
CA PRO A 232 11.90 -29.00 14.66
C PRO A 232 11.13 -29.41 13.40
N GLN A 233 9.80 -29.43 13.45
CA GLN A 233 8.96 -29.76 12.30
C GLN A 233 8.67 -28.52 11.49
N ALA A 234 8.98 -28.57 10.20
CA ALA A 234 8.59 -27.53 9.27
C ALA A 234 7.05 -27.42 9.24
N LYS A 235 6.55 -26.20 9.28
CA LYS A 235 5.12 -25.94 9.14
C LYS A 235 4.68 -26.34 7.72
N SER A 236 3.81 -27.35 7.63
CA SER A 236 3.19 -27.75 6.36
C SER A 236 1.75 -27.28 6.31
N TYR A 237 1.28 -27.01 5.12
CA TYR A 237 -0.11 -26.68 4.86
C TYR A 237 -0.70 -27.78 3.98
N PRO A 238 -1.88 -28.33 4.31
CA PRO A 238 -2.57 -29.27 3.44
C PRO A 238 -2.74 -28.66 2.05
N THR A 239 -2.33 -29.38 1.02
CA THR A 239 -2.47 -28.96 -0.37
C THR A 239 -2.94 -30.15 -1.17
N GLU A 240 -4.09 -30.02 -1.80
CA GLU A 240 -4.65 -31.00 -2.74
C GLU A 240 -4.53 -30.41 -4.14
N GLU A 241 -3.92 -31.16 -5.05
CA GLU A 241 -3.83 -30.78 -6.47
C GLU A 241 -4.98 -31.43 -7.24
N ASP A 242 -5.64 -30.64 -8.06
CA ASP A 242 -6.75 -31.06 -8.89
C ASP A 242 -6.69 -30.37 -10.25
N THR A 243 -7.55 -30.78 -11.17
CA THR A 243 -7.73 -30.12 -12.47
C THR A 243 -9.20 -29.78 -12.65
N TRP A 244 -9.50 -28.52 -12.84
CA TRP A 244 -10.84 -28.02 -13.07
C TRP A 244 -10.93 -27.35 -14.44
N LYS A 245 -11.81 -27.82 -15.33
CA LYS A 245 -11.91 -27.35 -16.74
C LYS A 245 -10.57 -27.30 -17.48
N GLY A 246 -9.64 -28.22 -17.19
CA GLY A 246 -8.30 -28.23 -17.78
C GLY A 246 -7.27 -27.31 -17.12
N ILE A 247 -7.67 -26.52 -16.13
CA ILE A 247 -6.82 -25.59 -15.39
C ILE A 247 -6.34 -26.24 -14.10
N LYS A 248 -5.06 -26.10 -13.75
CA LYS A 248 -4.51 -26.59 -12.48
C LYS A 248 -5.15 -25.86 -11.31
N LEU A 249 -5.68 -26.60 -10.34
CA LEU A 249 -6.35 -26.10 -9.15
C LEU A 249 -5.64 -26.63 -7.90
N LEU A 250 -5.24 -25.71 -7.02
CA LEU A 250 -4.71 -26.01 -5.70
C LEU A 250 -5.79 -25.73 -4.65
N LYS A 251 -6.09 -26.72 -3.83
CA LYS A 251 -7.05 -26.64 -2.72
C LYS A 251 -6.30 -26.74 -1.40
N HIS A 252 -6.54 -25.79 -0.51
CA HIS A 252 -5.89 -25.72 0.80
C HIS A 252 -6.97 -25.73 1.90
N PRO A 253 -7.41 -26.91 2.37
CA PRO A 253 -8.34 -26.97 3.49
C PRO A 253 -7.68 -26.44 4.77
N ALA A 254 -8.28 -25.41 5.34
CA ALA A 254 -7.80 -24.75 6.55
C ALA A 254 -8.97 -24.12 7.30
N ASN A 255 -8.85 -23.95 8.61
CA ASN A 255 -9.85 -23.21 9.37
C ASN A 255 -9.75 -21.72 9.07
N THR A 256 -10.72 -21.19 8.31
CA THR A 256 -10.77 -19.81 7.83
C THR A 256 -11.96 -19.01 8.37
N ASN A 257 -12.72 -19.58 9.30
CA ASN A 257 -13.93 -18.94 9.88
C ASN A 257 -14.95 -18.49 8.81
N GLY A 258 -15.19 -19.33 7.79
CA GLY A 258 -16.14 -19.04 6.72
C GLY A 258 -15.64 -18.08 5.65
N ILE A 259 -14.37 -17.68 5.68
CA ILE A 259 -13.74 -16.86 4.64
C ILE A 259 -13.15 -17.77 3.58
N VAL A 260 -13.45 -17.49 2.31
CA VAL A 260 -12.81 -18.10 1.16
C VAL A 260 -11.74 -17.16 0.62
N TYR A 261 -10.49 -17.60 0.61
CA TYR A 261 -9.37 -16.93 -0.02
C TYR A 261 -9.15 -17.51 -1.40
N PHE A 262 -8.99 -16.65 -2.35
CA PHE A 262 -8.84 -16.95 -3.75
C PHE A 262 -7.59 -16.28 -4.33
N LYS A 263 -6.85 -17.03 -5.15
CA LYS A 263 -5.74 -16.49 -5.95
C LYS A 263 -5.75 -17.13 -7.32
N THR A 264 -5.50 -16.33 -8.34
CA THR A 264 -5.08 -16.82 -9.65
C THR A 264 -3.65 -16.39 -9.90
N TYR A 265 -2.91 -17.25 -10.58
CA TYR A 265 -1.54 -17.00 -10.99
C TYR A 265 -1.49 -17.14 -12.51
N PHE A 266 -1.28 -16.03 -13.20
CA PHE A 266 -1.00 -16.04 -14.64
C PHE A 266 0.50 -16.05 -14.83
N ASP A 267 0.99 -17.07 -15.54
CA ASP A 267 2.42 -17.26 -15.78
C ASP A 267 2.97 -16.18 -16.69
N LEU A 268 4.06 -15.54 -16.30
CA LEU A 268 4.78 -14.57 -17.11
C LEU A 268 6.00 -15.15 -17.83
N ALA A 269 6.09 -16.49 -17.96
CA ALA A 269 7.11 -17.12 -18.82
C ALA A 269 6.96 -16.75 -20.30
N TYR A 270 5.88 -16.06 -20.66
CA TYR A 270 5.57 -15.56 -22.01
C TYR A 270 5.91 -14.08 -22.20
N ALA A 271 6.35 -13.40 -21.13
CA ALA A 271 6.70 -11.99 -21.17
C ALA A 271 8.17 -11.78 -21.55
N GLU A 272 8.43 -10.83 -22.41
CA GLU A 272 9.76 -10.28 -22.58
C GLU A 272 10.10 -9.32 -21.43
N GLU A 273 11.38 -9.03 -21.24
CA GLU A 273 11.81 -8.12 -20.16
C GLU A 273 11.18 -6.74 -20.30
N GLU A 274 10.98 -6.29 -21.54
CA GLU A 274 10.41 -4.99 -21.89
C GLU A 274 8.91 -4.88 -21.53
N ASP A 275 8.20 -6.01 -21.42
CA ASP A 275 6.78 -6.04 -21.07
C ASP A 275 6.57 -5.83 -19.56
N LEU A 276 7.55 -6.18 -18.73
CA LEU A 276 7.38 -6.22 -17.26
C LEU A 276 6.99 -4.86 -16.66
N PRO A 277 7.59 -3.71 -17.02
CA PRO A 277 7.15 -2.43 -16.50
C PRO A 277 5.75 -2.03 -16.96
N TRP A 278 5.31 -2.46 -18.15
CA TRP A 278 3.95 -2.26 -18.64
C TRP A 278 2.93 -3.11 -17.89
N ILE A 279 3.27 -4.37 -17.59
CA ILE A 279 2.43 -5.25 -16.77
C ILE A 279 2.28 -4.66 -15.37
N GLU A 280 3.36 -4.16 -14.77
CA GLU A 280 3.28 -3.47 -13.47
C GLU A 280 2.38 -2.22 -13.55
N LEU A 281 2.54 -1.40 -14.59
CA LEU A 281 1.70 -0.24 -14.81
C LEU A 281 0.22 -0.64 -14.94
N TYR A 282 -0.08 -1.69 -15.70
CA TYR A 282 -1.43 -2.24 -15.82
C TYR A 282 -2.01 -2.59 -14.46
N THR A 283 -1.27 -3.33 -13.62
CA THR A 283 -1.75 -3.74 -12.30
C THR A 283 -2.06 -2.56 -11.37
N GLN A 284 -1.34 -1.46 -11.50
CA GLN A 284 -1.54 -0.24 -10.71
C GLN A 284 -2.70 0.63 -11.21
N LEU A 285 -3.02 0.56 -12.50
CA LEU A 285 -4.06 1.39 -13.12
C LEU A 285 -5.46 0.80 -13.00
N VAL A 286 -5.61 -0.54 -12.98
CA VAL A 286 -6.93 -1.20 -13.06
C VAL A 286 -7.91 -0.75 -11.98
N GLU A 287 -7.44 -0.44 -10.78
CA GLU A 287 -8.26 0.04 -9.68
C GLU A 287 -8.98 1.37 -10.02
N TRP A 288 -8.31 2.21 -10.80
CA TRP A 288 -8.71 3.59 -11.06
C TRP A 288 -9.37 3.81 -12.42
N MET A 289 -9.46 2.76 -13.26
CA MET A 289 -10.11 2.84 -14.57
C MET A 289 -11.55 2.36 -14.51
N ASN A 290 -12.42 2.93 -15.34
CA ASN A 290 -13.78 2.42 -15.55
C ASN A 290 -13.72 1.05 -16.22
N SER A 291 -14.82 0.31 -16.16
CA SER A 291 -15.06 -0.92 -16.92
C SER A 291 -16.38 -0.83 -17.65
N ASP A 292 -16.69 -1.83 -18.46
CA ASP A 292 -17.97 -1.91 -19.17
C ASP A 292 -19.16 -1.94 -18.21
N ASN A 293 -18.99 -2.53 -17.02
CA ASN A 293 -20.10 -2.75 -16.08
C ASN A 293 -20.16 -1.72 -14.96
N TYR A 294 -19.01 -1.12 -14.61
CA TYR A 294 -18.89 -0.24 -13.45
C TYR A 294 -18.06 1.00 -13.73
N SER A 295 -18.48 2.15 -13.25
CA SER A 295 -17.51 3.21 -13.00
C SER A 295 -16.54 2.74 -11.91
N TYR A 296 -15.29 3.19 -11.96
CA TYR A 296 -14.28 2.82 -10.97
C TYR A 296 -14.71 3.11 -9.53
N THR A 297 -15.45 4.21 -9.30
CA THR A 297 -15.98 4.57 -7.98
C THR A 297 -17.05 3.60 -7.51
N LYS A 298 -17.97 3.20 -8.40
CA LYS A 298 -19.01 2.22 -8.06
C LYS A 298 -18.40 0.84 -7.81
N ARG A 299 -17.43 0.42 -8.64
CA ARG A 299 -16.74 -0.85 -8.46
C ARG A 299 -16.00 -0.89 -7.13
N ALA A 300 -15.30 0.19 -6.73
CA ALA A 300 -14.64 0.27 -5.43
C ALA A 300 -15.63 0.09 -4.27
N THR A 301 -16.78 0.75 -4.32
CA THR A 301 -17.85 0.59 -3.31
C THR A 301 -18.39 -0.84 -3.26
N GLU A 302 -18.60 -1.48 -4.42
CA GLU A 302 -19.05 -2.88 -4.51
C GLU A 302 -18.01 -3.86 -3.94
N ILE A 303 -16.70 -3.64 -4.23
CA ILE A 303 -15.61 -4.42 -3.67
C ILE A 303 -15.59 -4.29 -2.14
N ASP A 304 -15.59 -3.09 -1.62
CA ASP A 304 -15.57 -2.83 -0.17
C ASP A 304 -16.81 -3.38 0.56
N SER A 305 -17.97 -3.38 -0.09
CA SER A 305 -19.23 -3.90 0.48
C SER A 305 -19.33 -5.42 0.48
N ASN A 306 -18.71 -6.10 -0.48
CA ASN A 306 -18.93 -7.52 -0.73
C ASN A 306 -17.71 -8.39 -0.49
N THR A 307 -16.53 -7.82 -0.31
CA THR A 307 -15.28 -8.57 -0.21
C THR A 307 -14.40 -8.07 0.93
N GLY A 308 -13.36 -8.81 1.25
CA GLY A 308 -12.26 -8.36 2.10
C GLY A 308 -11.14 -7.68 1.30
N GLY A 309 -11.41 -7.32 0.04
CA GLY A 309 -10.48 -6.71 -0.90
C GLY A 309 -10.18 -7.60 -2.10
N ILE A 310 -9.92 -6.95 -3.24
CA ILE A 310 -9.41 -7.56 -4.47
C ILE A 310 -8.15 -6.80 -4.84
N SER A 311 -7.09 -7.51 -5.23
CA SER A 311 -5.85 -6.89 -5.69
C SER A 311 -5.25 -7.65 -6.86
N LEU A 312 -4.51 -6.93 -7.70
CA LEU A 312 -3.74 -7.46 -8.81
C LEU A 312 -2.31 -6.94 -8.69
N ASP A 313 -1.33 -7.80 -8.72
CA ASP A 313 0.08 -7.42 -8.62
C ASP A 313 1.00 -8.44 -9.32
N ILE A 314 2.25 -8.04 -9.58
CA ILE A 314 3.30 -8.96 -10.01
C ILE A 314 3.95 -9.58 -8.77
N ALA A 315 4.09 -10.90 -8.79
CA ALA A 315 4.83 -11.65 -7.80
C ALA A 315 5.98 -12.44 -8.45
N LEU A 316 7.17 -12.29 -7.90
CA LEU A 316 8.37 -12.97 -8.34
C LEU A 316 8.68 -14.07 -7.32
N PHE A 317 8.57 -15.34 -7.74
CA PHE A 317 8.88 -16.48 -6.91
C PHE A 317 10.20 -17.10 -7.34
N ASN A 318 10.99 -17.57 -6.36
CA ASN A 318 12.16 -18.40 -6.63
C ASN A 318 11.84 -19.85 -6.33
N SER A 319 12.37 -20.74 -7.15
CA SER A 319 12.45 -22.16 -6.79
C SER A 319 13.47 -22.35 -5.66
N TYR A 320 13.09 -23.05 -4.60
CA TYR A 320 14.06 -23.40 -3.54
C TYR A 320 15.07 -24.48 -3.98
N GLN A 321 14.72 -25.24 -5.03
CA GLN A 321 15.60 -26.28 -5.59
C GLN A 321 16.59 -25.69 -6.59
N THR A 322 16.16 -24.69 -7.35
CA THR A 322 16.92 -23.97 -8.37
C THR A 322 16.79 -22.46 -8.11
N PRO A 323 17.61 -21.90 -7.21
CA PRO A 323 17.45 -20.48 -6.78
C PRO A 323 17.56 -19.45 -7.92
N ASP A 324 18.20 -19.83 -9.03
CA ASP A 324 18.33 -18.99 -10.23
C ASP A 324 17.06 -19.03 -11.11
N ASP A 325 16.17 -20.02 -10.89
CA ASP A 325 14.90 -20.10 -11.61
C ASP A 325 13.86 -19.20 -10.98
N ILE A 326 13.45 -18.18 -11.69
CA ILE A 326 12.40 -17.26 -11.27
C ILE A 326 11.10 -17.64 -11.95
N LEU A 327 10.04 -17.66 -11.14
CA LEU A 327 8.67 -17.92 -11.56
C LEU A 327 7.85 -16.63 -11.41
N PRO A 328 7.89 -15.74 -12.41
CA PRO A 328 7.12 -14.50 -12.36
C PRO A 328 5.66 -14.78 -12.67
N LYS A 329 4.75 -14.15 -11.94
CA LYS A 329 3.31 -14.33 -12.09
C LYS A 329 2.60 -12.99 -11.94
N ILE A 330 1.56 -12.77 -12.72
CA ILE A 330 0.51 -11.83 -12.32
C ILE A 330 -0.39 -12.57 -11.34
N VAL A 331 -0.64 -11.97 -10.19
CA VAL A 331 -1.46 -12.58 -9.14
C VAL A 331 -2.68 -11.72 -8.87
N LEU A 332 -3.86 -12.24 -9.22
CA LEU A 332 -5.13 -11.67 -8.80
C LEU A 332 -5.52 -12.35 -7.49
N ARG A 333 -5.77 -11.57 -6.46
CA ARG A 333 -6.17 -12.04 -5.13
C ARG A 333 -7.51 -11.47 -4.75
N GLY A 334 -8.30 -12.30 -4.06
CA GLY A 334 -9.53 -11.87 -3.45
C GLY A 334 -9.86 -12.72 -2.22
N LYS A 335 -10.67 -12.17 -1.34
CA LYS A 335 -11.20 -12.88 -0.19
C LYS A 335 -12.60 -12.38 0.14
N ALA A 336 -13.50 -13.31 0.44
CA ALA A 336 -14.87 -12.98 0.83
C ALA A 336 -15.43 -14.05 1.76
N VAL A 337 -16.48 -13.71 2.51
CA VAL A 337 -17.29 -14.74 3.16
C VAL A 337 -18.01 -15.57 2.11
N LYS A 338 -18.31 -16.82 2.41
CA LYS A 338 -18.83 -17.78 1.44
C LYS A 338 -20.04 -17.28 0.64
N ASP A 339 -21.01 -16.66 1.30
CA ASP A 339 -22.25 -16.20 0.67
C ASP A 339 -22.04 -15.05 -0.34
N LYS A 340 -20.87 -14.39 -0.29
CA LYS A 340 -20.49 -13.30 -1.19
C LYS A 340 -19.40 -13.71 -2.19
N PHE A 341 -18.97 -14.97 -2.18
CA PHE A 341 -17.86 -15.42 -3.00
C PHE A 341 -18.17 -15.33 -4.50
N GLY A 342 -19.37 -15.70 -4.94
CA GLY A 342 -19.80 -15.55 -6.34
C GLY A 342 -19.79 -14.09 -6.81
N LYS A 343 -20.25 -13.18 -5.95
CA LYS A 343 -20.16 -11.71 -6.24
C LYS A 343 -18.71 -11.24 -6.31
N MET A 344 -17.84 -11.78 -5.48
CA MET A 344 -16.40 -11.50 -5.56
C MET A 344 -15.82 -11.99 -6.90
N MET A 345 -16.21 -13.14 -7.43
CA MET A 345 -15.76 -13.63 -8.74
C MET A 345 -16.18 -12.72 -9.89
N GLU A 346 -17.42 -12.19 -9.84
CA GLU A 346 -17.89 -11.17 -10.79
C GLU A 346 -17.02 -9.91 -10.73
N LEU A 347 -16.81 -9.39 -9.52
CA LEU A 347 -16.03 -8.17 -9.30
C LEU A 347 -14.54 -8.37 -9.64
N ALA A 348 -13.97 -9.53 -9.37
CA ALA A 348 -12.59 -9.87 -9.72
C ALA A 348 -12.39 -9.94 -11.24
N SER A 349 -13.36 -10.52 -11.96
CA SER A 349 -13.37 -10.52 -13.42
C SER A 349 -13.43 -9.11 -14.00
N ASP A 350 -14.35 -8.29 -13.49
CA ASP A 350 -14.49 -6.90 -13.93
C ASP A 350 -13.25 -6.06 -13.64
N PHE A 351 -12.70 -6.22 -12.43
CA PHE A 351 -11.52 -5.50 -11.97
C PHE A 351 -10.27 -5.80 -12.80
N ALA A 352 -9.99 -7.09 -13.03
CA ALA A 352 -8.72 -7.50 -13.64
C ALA A 352 -8.77 -7.62 -15.17
N LEU A 353 -9.94 -7.91 -15.76
CA LEU A 353 -10.04 -8.28 -17.18
C LEU A 353 -10.77 -7.24 -18.05
N LYS A 354 -11.51 -6.30 -17.44
CA LYS A 354 -12.37 -5.38 -18.19
C LYS A 354 -12.08 -3.88 -17.97
N PRO A 355 -10.87 -3.45 -17.58
CA PRO A 355 -10.58 -2.02 -17.52
C PRO A 355 -10.65 -1.40 -18.92
N LEU A 356 -11.14 -0.16 -19.00
CA LEU A 356 -11.21 0.67 -20.21
C LEU A 356 -10.13 1.75 -20.08
N PHE A 357 -9.19 1.78 -21.01
CA PHE A 357 -8.08 2.75 -21.01
C PHE A 357 -8.33 3.94 -21.95
N GLU A 358 -9.46 3.98 -22.64
CA GLU A 358 -9.84 4.98 -23.64
C GLU A 358 -10.26 6.33 -23.03
N GLU A 359 -9.73 6.68 -21.85
CA GLU A 359 -9.90 7.98 -21.19
C GLU A 359 -8.54 8.71 -21.06
N PRO A 360 -8.00 9.32 -22.13
CA PRO A 360 -6.63 9.86 -22.17
C PRO A 360 -6.33 10.85 -21.03
N GLU A 361 -7.23 11.79 -20.79
CA GLU A 361 -7.04 12.84 -19.77
C GLU A 361 -7.01 12.26 -18.34
N ARG A 362 -7.73 11.18 -18.10
CA ARG A 362 -7.70 10.45 -16.84
C ARG A 362 -6.38 9.70 -16.70
N LEU A 363 -6.00 8.97 -17.75
CA LEU A 363 -4.76 8.20 -17.78
C LEU A 363 -3.55 9.09 -17.52
N LYS A 364 -3.46 10.26 -18.16
CA LYS A 364 -2.39 11.25 -17.93
C LYS A 364 -2.30 11.68 -16.45
N LYS A 365 -3.45 11.92 -15.80
CA LYS A 365 -3.49 12.27 -14.37
C LYS A 365 -2.97 11.13 -13.48
N LEU A 366 -3.38 9.91 -13.76
CA LEU A 366 -2.95 8.73 -13.00
C LEU A 366 -1.46 8.47 -13.18
N LEU A 367 -0.91 8.57 -14.40
CA LEU A 367 0.54 8.46 -14.66
C LEU A 367 1.34 9.50 -13.88
N ALA A 368 0.89 10.75 -13.88
CA ALA A 368 1.53 11.81 -13.11
C ALA A 368 1.46 11.55 -11.59
N GLU A 369 0.36 10.97 -11.08
CA GLU A 369 0.21 10.60 -9.68
C GLU A 369 1.14 9.44 -9.31
N LEU A 370 1.20 8.38 -10.12
CA LEU A 370 2.10 7.23 -9.91
C LEU A 370 3.56 7.66 -9.86
N LYS A 371 4.00 8.50 -10.82
CA LYS A 371 5.34 9.09 -10.81
C LYS A 371 5.60 9.86 -9.51
N ALA A 372 4.67 10.74 -9.11
CA ALA A 372 4.82 11.56 -7.91
C ALA A 372 4.91 10.74 -6.62
N LYS A 373 4.11 9.65 -6.53
CA LYS A 373 4.18 8.69 -5.41
C LYS A 373 5.54 7.99 -5.36
N SER A 374 6.02 7.49 -6.50
CA SER A 374 7.31 6.82 -6.60
C SER A 374 8.44 7.77 -6.20
N GLU A 375 8.47 8.98 -6.74
CA GLU A 375 9.46 10.01 -6.43
C GLU A 375 9.50 10.36 -4.94
N ALA A 376 8.34 10.51 -4.31
CA ALA A 376 8.24 10.81 -2.89
C ALA A 376 8.77 9.69 -1.98
N MET A 377 8.80 8.45 -2.46
CA MET A 377 9.29 7.31 -1.68
C MET A 377 10.81 7.07 -1.79
N LEU A 378 11.46 7.57 -2.83
CA LEU A 378 12.90 7.34 -3.08
C LEU A 378 13.77 7.73 -1.89
N PRO A 379 13.63 8.91 -1.25
CA PRO A 379 14.47 9.32 -0.13
C PRO A 379 14.35 8.40 1.10
N PHE A 380 13.17 7.80 1.31
CA PHE A 380 12.91 6.91 2.46
C PHE A 380 13.43 5.48 2.26
N ARG A 381 13.67 5.09 1.02
CA ARG A 381 14.08 3.74 0.64
C ARG A 381 15.52 3.65 0.14
N GLY A 382 16.35 4.65 0.41
CA GLY A 382 17.71 4.76 -0.14
C GLY A 382 18.56 3.49 0.05
N HIS A 383 18.59 2.94 1.27
CA HIS A 383 19.30 1.68 1.56
C HIS A 383 18.74 0.47 0.77
N THR A 384 17.42 0.36 0.64
CA THR A 384 16.78 -0.72 -0.14
C THR A 384 17.12 -0.59 -1.62
N ILE A 385 17.05 0.63 -2.16
CA ILE A 385 17.40 0.91 -3.55
C ILE A 385 18.87 0.59 -3.82
N ALA A 386 19.77 1.00 -2.93
CA ALA A 386 21.19 0.70 -3.05
C ALA A 386 21.45 -0.82 -3.09
N ILE A 387 20.81 -1.59 -2.21
CA ILE A 387 20.90 -3.06 -2.19
C ILE A 387 20.33 -3.66 -3.48
N GLN A 388 19.17 -3.24 -3.92
CA GLN A 388 18.53 -3.73 -5.15
C GLN A 388 19.43 -3.46 -6.38
N ARG A 389 19.96 -2.23 -6.47
CA ARG A 389 20.84 -1.84 -7.57
C ARG A 389 22.17 -2.60 -7.55
N MET A 390 22.76 -2.83 -6.39
CA MET A 390 23.98 -3.64 -6.23
C MET A 390 23.74 -5.10 -6.65
N LEU A 391 22.59 -5.67 -6.33
CA LEU A 391 22.25 -7.07 -6.64
C LEU A 391 21.66 -7.27 -8.04
N LYS A 392 21.19 -6.22 -8.68
CA LYS A 392 20.62 -6.25 -10.03
C LYS A 392 21.50 -6.96 -11.07
N PRO A 393 22.80 -6.67 -11.19
CA PRO A 393 23.66 -7.33 -12.16
C PRO A 393 23.98 -8.78 -11.81
N LEU A 394 23.74 -9.22 -10.57
CA LEU A 394 24.11 -10.54 -10.06
C LEU A 394 22.93 -11.53 -10.01
N SER A 395 21.69 -11.04 -10.09
CA SER A 395 20.49 -11.86 -9.89
C SER A 395 19.35 -11.41 -10.78
N GLN A 396 18.78 -12.33 -11.53
CA GLN A 396 17.58 -12.08 -12.34
C GLN A 396 16.40 -11.58 -11.49
N LEU A 397 16.23 -12.11 -10.28
CA LEU A 397 15.19 -11.66 -9.36
C LEU A 397 15.32 -10.16 -9.06
N TYR A 398 16.53 -9.72 -8.68
CA TYR A 398 16.75 -8.30 -8.38
C TYR A 398 16.70 -7.42 -9.62
N HIS A 399 17.09 -7.96 -10.76
CA HIS A 399 16.95 -7.26 -12.03
C HIS A 399 15.47 -7.01 -12.37
N TRP A 400 14.63 -8.03 -12.28
CA TRP A 400 13.20 -7.90 -12.51
C TRP A 400 12.50 -7.07 -11.45
N THR A 401 12.91 -7.19 -10.18
CA THR A 401 12.41 -6.33 -9.10
C THR A 401 12.70 -4.85 -9.38
N ASP A 402 13.88 -4.53 -9.93
CA ASP A 402 14.23 -3.14 -10.25
C ASP A 402 13.35 -2.56 -11.35
N ILE A 403 13.06 -3.33 -12.40
CA ILE A 403 12.25 -2.85 -13.54
C ILE A 403 10.74 -2.88 -13.28
N THR A 404 10.27 -3.59 -12.24
CA THR A 404 8.84 -3.63 -11.86
C THR A 404 8.51 -2.75 -10.65
N HIS A 405 9.41 -2.64 -9.67
CA HIS A 405 9.12 -1.96 -8.40
C HIS A 405 10.26 -1.03 -7.91
N GLY A 406 11.39 -1.00 -8.63
CA GLY A 406 12.59 -0.29 -8.22
C GLY A 406 12.81 1.04 -8.96
N LEU A 407 14.08 1.43 -9.00
CA LEU A 407 14.50 2.66 -9.69
C LEU A 407 14.30 2.57 -11.21
N GLY A 408 14.45 1.38 -11.79
CA GLY A 408 14.16 1.14 -13.21
C GLY A 408 12.71 1.46 -13.56
N TYR A 409 11.77 1.01 -12.74
CA TYR A 409 10.36 1.35 -12.91
C TYR A 409 10.07 2.85 -12.75
N TYR A 410 10.72 3.51 -11.79
CA TYR A 410 10.59 4.97 -11.66
C TYR A 410 11.07 5.71 -12.92
N HIS A 411 12.19 5.28 -13.52
CA HIS A 411 12.67 5.87 -14.78
C HIS A 411 11.67 5.64 -15.91
N PHE A 412 11.12 4.44 -16.02
CA PHE A 412 10.04 4.15 -16.97
C PHE A 412 8.84 5.10 -16.80
N LEU A 413 8.37 5.33 -15.58
CA LEU A 413 7.31 6.31 -15.32
C LEU A 413 7.73 7.75 -15.68
N CYS A 414 8.98 8.13 -15.48
CA CYS A 414 9.50 9.43 -15.89
C CYS A 414 9.42 9.62 -17.40
N ASP A 415 9.84 8.59 -18.15
CA ASP A 415 9.83 8.60 -19.61
C ASP A 415 8.40 8.67 -20.16
N LEU A 416 7.48 7.88 -19.61
CA LEU A 416 6.07 7.95 -19.97
C LEU A 416 5.46 9.32 -19.72
N VAL A 417 5.69 9.90 -18.54
CA VAL A 417 5.13 11.21 -18.18
C VAL A 417 5.74 12.32 -19.03
N SER A 418 7.02 12.24 -19.42
CA SER A 418 7.65 13.25 -20.26
C SER A 418 7.11 13.25 -21.70
N ASN A 419 6.65 12.11 -22.20
CA ASN A 419 6.19 11.90 -23.58
C ASN A 419 4.67 11.73 -23.71
N MET A 420 3.91 11.73 -22.60
CA MET A 420 2.49 11.36 -22.58
C MET A 420 1.58 12.25 -23.43
N ASP A 421 1.96 13.49 -23.74
CA ASP A 421 1.11 14.37 -24.54
C ASP A 421 1.07 13.97 -26.02
N SER A 422 2.15 13.41 -26.54
CA SER A 422 2.23 12.91 -27.92
C SER A 422 2.07 11.38 -28.02
N GLY A 423 2.35 10.62 -26.97
CA GLY A 423 2.39 9.15 -26.95
C GLY A 423 1.24 8.48 -26.21
N ILE A 424 0.18 9.22 -25.82
CA ILE A 424 -0.88 8.65 -24.99
C ILE A 424 -1.66 7.52 -25.70
N GLU A 425 -1.79 7.58 -27.01
CA GLU A 425 -2.46 6.55 -27.79
C GLU A 425 -1.65 5.24 -27.81
N GLU A 426 -0.32 5.33 -27.93
CA GLU A 426 0.59 4.19 -27.84
C GLU A 426 0.52 3.54 -26.45
N ILE A 427 0.44 4.34 -25.37
CA ILE A 427 0.26 3.83 -24.01
C ILE A 427 -1.06 3.06 -23.89
N ILE A 428 -2.15 3.56 -24.48
CA ILE A 428 -3.45 2.90 -24.47
C ILE A 428 -3.39 1.57 -25.24
N GLU A 429 -2.76 1.55 -26.40
CA GLU A 429 -2.58 0.35 -27.20
C GLU A 429 -1.79 -0.71 -26.44
N GLU A 430 -0.69 -0.33 -25.79
CA GLU A 430 0.15 -1.21 -24.99
C GLU A 430 -0.61 -1.83 -23.81
N LEU A 431 -1.35 -1.02 -23.05
CA LEU A 431 -2.17 -1.51 -21.93
C LEU A 431 -3.29 -2.47 -22.41
N ASN A 432 -3.90 -2.22 -23.54
CA ASN A 432 -4.88 -3.13 -24.14
C ASN A 432 -4.23 -4.42 -24.68
N TRP A 433 -3.01 -4.35 -25.18
CA TRP A 433 -2.24 -5.52 -25.59
C TRP A 433 -1.89 -6.39 -24.36
N ILE A 434 -1.42 -5.80 -23.24
CA ILE A 434 -1.18 -6.51 -21.98
C ILE A 434 -2.45 -7.25 -21.50
N LYS A 435 -3.60 -6.55 -21.52
CA LYS A 435 -4.89 -7.14 -21.14
C LYS A 435 -5.23 -8.37 -21.95
N LYS A 436 -4.96 -8.37 -23.25
CA LYS A 436 -5.29 -9.46 -24.16
C LYS A 436 -4.30 -10.63 -24.05
N THR A 437 -3.02 -10.33 -23.85
CA THR A 437 -1.93 -11.29 -23.99
C THR A 437 -1.69 -12.11 -22.72
N PHE A 438 -1.70 -11.48 -21.54
CA PHE A 438 -1.25 -12.14 -20.33
C PHE A 438 -2.35 -12.76 -19.47
N PHE A 439 -3.62 -12.48 -19.75
CA PHE A 439 -4.75 -13.07 -19.03
C PHE A 439 -5.42 -14.17 -19.86
N THR A 440 -4.79 -15.37 -19.88
CA THR A 440 -5.30 -16.51 -20.63
C THR A 440 -5.48 -17.74 -19.75
N THR A 441 -6.38 -18.67 -20.14
CA THR A 441 -6.57 -19.92 -19.40
C THR A 441 -5.39 -20.87 -19.53
N HIS A 442 -4.57 -20.69 -20.57
CA HIS A 442 -3.40 -21.52 -20.85
C HIS A 442 -2.28 -21.34 -19.82
N ASN A 443 -2.09 -20.11 -19.34
CA ASN A 443 -1.06 -19.78 -18.35
C ASN A 443 -1.60 -19.64 -16.91
N LEU A 444 -2.82 -20.13 -16.66
CA LEU A 444 -3.56 -19.94 -15.40
C LEU A 444 -3.38 -21.11 -14.43
N LEU A 445 -3.10 -20.77 -13.19
CA LEU A 445 -3.21 -21.65 -12.03
C LEU A 445 -4.15 -20.99 -11.00
N ILE A 446 -5.06 -21.76 -10.42
CA ILE A 446 -6.00 -21.29 -9.40
C ILE A 446 -5.66 -21.90 -8.05
N SER A 447 -5.78 -21.11 -6.98
CA SER A 447 -5.59 -21.56 -5.60
C SER A 447 -6.75 -21.08 -4.74
N ILE A 448 -7.36 -22.01 -3.98
CA ILE A 448 -8.43 -21.73 -3.02
C ILE A 448 -8.01 -22.22 -1.65
N THR A 449 -8.17 -21.35 -0.64
CA THR A 449 -8.00 -21.69 0.77
C THR A 449 -9.31 -21.39 1.50
N ALA A 450 -9.91 -22.40 2.13
CA ALA A 450 -11.17 -22.26 2.86
C ALA A 450 -11.34 -23.40 3.88
N ASP A 451 -12.38 -23.30 4.71
CA ASP A 451 -12.86 -24.44 5.49
C ASP A 451 -13.20 -25.59 4.56
N ALA A 452 -12.86 -26.83 4.94
CA ALA A 452 -12.91 -27.99 4.05
C ALA A 452 -14.29 -28.19 3.37
N GLU A 453 -15.38 -27.94 4.11
CA GLU A 453 -16.75 -28.04 3.61
C GLU A 453 -17.13 -26.95 2.59
N LEU A 454 -16.41 -25.84 2.55
CA LEU A 454 -16.68 -24.71 1.65
C LEU A 454 -15.94 -24.81 0.31
N ILE A 455 -14.88 -25.62 0.21
CA ILE A 455 -14.02 -25.67 -0.98
C ILE A 455 -14.82 -26.08 -2.22
N THR A 456 -15.61 -27.15 -2.14
CA THR A 456 -16.39 -27.66 -3.28
C THR A 456 -17.32 -26.59 -3.83
N SER A 457 -18.09 -25.94 -2.97
CA SER A 457 -19.02 -24.90 -3.38
C SER A 457 -18.31 -23.62 -3.87
N ALA A 458 -17.09 -23.35 -3.41
CA ALA A 458 -16.29 -22.25 -3.93
C ALA A 458 -15.76 -22.56 -5.34
N VAL A 459 -15.36 -23.79 -5.61
CA VAL A 459 -14.92 -24.24 -6.95
C VAL A 459 -16.04 -24.09 -7.97
N ASP A 460 -17.30 -24.40 -7.60
CA ASP A 460 -18.45 -24.27 -8.51
C ASP A 460 -18.69 -22.81 -8.98
N GLU A 461 -18.30 -21.84 -8.17
CA GLU A 461 -18.45 -20.40 -8.47
C GLU A 461 -17.33 -19.80 -9.33
N LEU A 462 -16.23 -20.53 -9.57
CA LEU A 462 -15.08 -20.06 -10.37
C LEU A 462 -15.43 -19.78 -11.82
N GLY A 463 -16.49 -20.40 -12.36
CA GLY A 463 -16.92 -20.23 -13.75
C GLY A 463 -17.10 -18.77 -14.14
N THR A 464 -17.67 -17.94 -13.27
CA THR A 464 -17.92 -16.51 -13.53
C THR A 464 -16.66 -15.74 -13.91
N LEU A 465 -15.53 -16.04 -13.29
CA LEU A 465 -14.26 -15.42 -13.64
C LEU A 465 -13.63 -16.12 -14.85
N VAL A 466 -13.51 -17.44 -14.83
CA VAL A 466 -12.73 -18.21 -15.82
C VAL A 466 -13.35 -18.15 -17.21
N ASP A 467 -14.67 -18.15 -17.32
CA ASP A 467 -15.37 -18.04 -18.61
C ASP A 467 -15.19 -16.65 -19.27
N SER A 468 -14.64 -15.68 -18.53
CA SER A 468 -14.27 -14.34 -19.03
C SER A 468 -12.81 -14.26 -19.49
N ILE A 469 -11.99 -15.30 -19.27
CA ILE A 469 -10.57 -15.34 -19.62
C ILE A 469 -10.39 -15.92 -21.03
N SER A 470 -9.48 -15.34 -21.83
CA SER A 470 -9.18 -15.82 -23.18
C SER A 470 -8.60 -17.25 -23.14
N PRO A 471 -9.02 -18.16 -24.04
CA PRO A 471 -8.40 -19.47 -24.18
C PRO A 471 -7.13 -19.48 -25.04
N GLU A 472 -6.67 -18.32 -25.53
CA GLU A 472 -5.50 -18.22 -26.40
C GLU A 472 -4.24 -18.74 -25.69
N ALA A 473 -3.35 -19.36 -26.46
CA ALA A 473 -2.07 -19.88 -26.00
C ALA A 473 -0.93 -19.15 -26.71
N PHE A 474 0.06 -18.75 -25.94
CA PHE A 474 1.29 -18.14 -26.45
C PHE A 474 2.48 -19.07 -26.20
N ALA A 475 3.53 -18.95 -27.02
CA ALA A 475 4.76 -19.72 -26.78
C ALA A 475 5.60 -19.03 -25.69
N PRO A 476 6.19 -19.81 -24.76
CA PRO A 476 7.12 -19.25 -23.78
C PRO A 476 8.30 -18.56 -24.46
N VAL A 477 8.76 -17.47 -23.88
CA VAL A 477 9.96 -16.74 -24.31
C VAL A 477 11.14 -17.25 -23.48
N GLU A 478 12.24 -17.61 -24.16
CA GLU A 478 13.49 -17.93 -23.46
C GLU A 478 14.13 -16.63 -22.95
N SER A 479 14.03 -16.40 -21.66
CA SER A 479 14.71 -15.28 -21.01
C SER A 479 16.14 -15.66 -20.63
N HIS A 480 17.12 -14.95 -21.16
CA HIS A 480 18.54 -15.13 -20.82
C HIS A 480 19.04 -13.96 -19.97
N PHE A 481 19.13 -14.20 -18.68
CA PHE A 481 19.78 -13.26 -17.78
C PHE A 481 21.31 -13.42 -17.88
N ALA A 482 22.01 -12.34 -18.21
CA ALA A 482 23.46 -12.29 -18.19
C ALA A 482 23.96 -11.37 -17.07
N VAL A 483 24.88 -11.88 -16.26
CA VAL A 483 25.61 -11.05 -15.31
C VAL A 483 26.37 -9.96 -16.07
N ARG A 484 26.20 -8.70 -15.67
CA ARG A 484 26.85 -7.54 -16.29
C ARG A 484 27.70 -6.80 -15.26
N ASP A 485 28.87 -6.31 -15.68
CA ASP A 485 29.61 -5.34 -14.87
C ASP A 485 28.82 -4.05 -14.81
N PHE A 486 28.60 -3.59 -13.58
CA PHE A 486 27.74 -2.45 -13.33
C PHE A 486 28.32 -1.60 -12.21
N ASN A 487 28.56 -0.33 -12.50
CA ASN A 487 29.04 0.63 -11.51
C ASN A 487 28.28 1.93 -11.70
N GLU A 488 27.48 2.31 -10.72
CA GLU A 488 26.72 3.55 -10.75
C GLU A 488 26.74 4.25 -9.40
N GLY A 489 26.57 5.56 -9.41
CA GLY A 489 26.33 6.38 -8.24
C GLY A 489 24.96 7.07 -8.39
N ILE A 490 24.12 6.94 -7.36
CA ILE A 490 22.81 7.56 -7.35
C ILE A 490 22.90 8.83 -6.49
N TYR A 491 22.69 9.99 -7.10
CA TYR A 491 22.63 11.25 -6.38
C TYR A 491 21.18 11.53 -5.96
N ALA A 492 20.95 11.69 -4.67
CA ALA A 492 19.66 12.05 -4.11
C ALA A 492 19.80 13.13 -3.03
N PRO A 493 18.82 14.01 -2.84
CA PRO A 493 18.85 15.08 -1.84
C PRO A 493 18.55 14.54 -0.44
N VAL A 494 19.41 13.63 0.05
CA VAL A 494 19.28 12.96 1.35
C VAL A 494 20.48 13.24 2.24
N GLN A 495 20.28 13.23 3.56
CA GLN A 495 21.34 13.47 4.54
C GLN A 495 22.20 12.22 4.82
N VAL A 496 21.66 11.05 4.60
CA VAL A 496 22.33 9.75 4.82
C VAL A 496 22.74 9.18 3.48
N GLN A 497 24.00 8.80 3.37
CA GLN A 497 24.55 8.11 2.20
C GLN A 497 24.67 6.61 2.49
N PHE A 498 24.38 5.79 1.51
CA PHE A 498 24.41 4.34 1.57
C PHE A 498 25.38 3.81 0.52
#